data_6fa740e3b955d0d443ba32e64b2f9579
#
_entry.id   6fa740e3b955d0d443ba32e64b2f9579
#
_cell.length_a   1.000
_cell.length_b   1.000
_cell.length_c   1.000
_cell.angle_alpha   90.00
_cell.angle_beta   90.00
_cell.angle_gamma   90.00
#
_symmetry.space_group_name_H-M   'P 1'
#
loop_
_entity.id
_entity.type
_entity.pdbx_description
1 polymer ?
#
loop_
_entity_poly.entity_id
_entity_poly.type
_entity_poly.pdbx_seq_one_letter_code
_entity_poly.pdbx_strand_id
1 'polypeptide(L)'
;MGFPKGFLWGGAVAAHQLEGGWQEGGKGISVADVMTLGGPNKPREITDGVVPGKIYPNHEAIDFYHHYEEDIALLAKMGFKCFRTSIAWTRIFPNGDE
;
A
#
# COMPACT_ATOMS: atom_id res chain seq x y z
N MET A 1 -20.09 -19.03 24.51
CA MET A 1 -19.01 -18.05 24.49
C MET A 1 -18.57 -17.79 23.06
N GLY A 2 -18.36 -16.57 22.70
CA GLY A 2 -17.94 -16.15 21.37
C GLY A 2 -17.85 -14.64 21.32
N PHE A 3 -17.75 -14.11 20.13
CA PHE A 3 -17.67 -12.66 19.96
C PHE A 3 -19.05 -12.03 20.10
N PRO A 4 -19.13 -10.77 20.57
CA PRO A 4 -20.39 -10.09 20.71
C PRO A 4 -21.20 -10.05 19.41
N LYS A 5 -22.52 -10.04 19.54
CA LYS A 5 -23.38 -9.83 18.39
C LYS A 5 -23.09 -8.44 17.80
N GLY A 6 -22.95 -8.39 16.47
CA GLY A 6 -22.59 -7.15 15.81
C GLY A 6 -21.08 -6.90 15.72
N PHE A 7 -20.25 -7.84 16.19
CA PHE A 7 -18.79 -7.75 16.04
C PHE A 7 -18.41 -7.67 14.56
N LEU A 8 -17.55 -6.70 14.23
CA LEU A 8 -17.17 -6.45 12.83
C LEU A 8 -15.89 -7.22 12.49
N TRP A 9 -16.05 -8.33 11.77
CA TRP A 9 -14.94 -9.12 11.26
C TRP A 9 -14.38 -8.47 10.00
N GLY A 10 -13.06 -8.42 9.89
CA GLY A 10 -12.44 -7.81 8.73
C GLY A 10 -10.96 -8.02 8.68
N GLY A 11 -10.27 -7.16 7.96
CA GLY A 11 -8.83 -7.22 7.81
C GLY A 11 -8.22 -5.84 7.66
N ALA A 12 -6.90 -5.83 7.65
CA ALA A 12 -6.13 -4.59 7.54
C ALA A 12 -5.00 -4.74 6.53
N VAL A 13 -4.71 -3.64 5.86
CA VAL A 13 -3.59 -3.53 4.94
C VAL A 13 -2.90 -2.20 5.16
N ALA A 14 -1.82 -1.96 4.43
CA ALA A 14 -1.13 -0.67 4.48
C ALA A 14 -0.92 -0.17 3.05
N ALA A 15 -1.02 1.14 2.85
CA ALA A 15 -0.97 1.75 1.53
C ALA A 15 0.23 1.31 0.71
N HIS A 16 1.43 1.38 1.30
CA HIS A 16 2.66 1.07 0.57
C HIS A 16 2.81 -0.41 0.23
N GLN A 17 2.06 -1.28 0.90
CA GLN A 17 2.12 -2.72 0.67
C GLN A 17 1.15 -3.19 -0.40
N LEU A 18 0.15 -2.39 -0.75
CA LEU A 18 -0.87 -2.82 -1.70
C LEU A 18 -1.13 -1.86 -2.86
N GLU A 19 -0.92 -0.56 -2.67
CA GLU A 19 -1.48 0.42 -3.58
C GLU A 19 -0.88 0.38 -4.99
N GLY A 20 0.45 0.42 -5.11
CA GLY A 20 1.08 0.59 -6.41
C GLY A 20 0.77 1.96 -7.01
N GLY A 21 0.84 2.04 -8.34
CA GLY A 21 0.55 3.31 -9.03
C GLY A 21 1.34 4.47 -8.48
N TRP A 22 2.61 4.26 -8.16
CA TRP A 22 3.41 5.17 -7.32
C TRP A 22 3.61 6.56 -7.92
N GLN A 23 3.41 6.71 -9.23
CA GLN A 23 3.50 8.01 -9.90
C GLN A 23 2.17 8.43 -10.52
N GLU A 24 1.15 7.60 -10.47
CA GLU A 24 -0.14 7.89 -11.08
C GLU A 24 -0.98 8.82 -10.23
N GLY A 25 -1.88 9.55 -10.87
CA GLY A 25 -2.76 10.48 -10.19
C GLY A 25 -2.04 11.67 -9.58
N GLY A 26 -0.81 11.96 -10.03
CA GLY A 26 -0.04 13.07 -9.51
C GLY A 26 0.65 12.82 -8.18
N LYS A 27 0.71 11.55 -7.75
CA LYS A 27 1.36 11.21 -6.48
C LYS A 27 2.84 11.60 -6.48
N GLY A 28 3.30 12.23 -5.39
CA GLY A 28 4.72 12.50 -5.18
C GLY A 28 5.45 11.29 -4.61
N ILE A 29 6.79 11.36 -4.63
CA ILE A 29 7.64 10.28 -4.12
C ILE A 29 7.61 10.29 -2.58
N SER A 30 7.45 9.12 -1.99
CA SER A 30 7.56 8.91 -0.55
C SER A 30 8.81 8.11 -0.22
N VAL A 31 9.12 8.00 1.07
CA VAL A 31 10.26 7.18 1.52
C VAL A 31 10.10 5.72 1.05
N ALA A 32 8.90 5.19 1.11
CA ALA A 32 8.64 3.82 0.68
C ALA A 32 8.97 3.60 -0.80
N ASP A 33 8.84 4.63 -1.63
CA ASP A 33 9.10 4.52 -3.07
C ASP A 33 10.59 4.44 -3.39
N VAL A 34 11.46 4.77 -2.45
CA VAL A 34 12.91 4.67 -2.61
C VAL A 34 13.52 3.61 -1.68
N MET A 35 12.70 2.71 -1.15
CA MET A 35 13.16 1.55 -0.38
C MET A 35 13.28 0.32 -1.26
N THR A 36 14.50 -0.22 -1.32
CA THR A 36 14.80 -1.38 -2.15
C THR A 36 14.22 -2.67 -1.57
N LEU A 37 14.20 -3.71 -2.39
CA LEU A 37 13.89 -5.07 -1.95
C LEU A 37 15.06 -5.61 -1.14
N GLY A 38 14.79 -6.02 0.09
CA GLY A 38 15.78 -6.70 0.93
C GLY A 38 15.76 -8.21 0.70
N GLY A 39 16.56 -8.92 1.48
CA GLY A 39 16.62 -10.38 1.45
C GLY A 39 17.10 -10.93 2.79
N PRO A 40 17.24 -12.27 2.90
CA PRO A 40 17.60 -12.90 4.18
C PRO A 40 18.90 -12.38 4.80
N ASN A 41 19.87 -12.02 3.98
CA ASN A 41 21.17 -11.53 4.41
C ASN A 41 21.44 -10.09 3.97
N LYS A 42 20.40 -9.38 3.53
CA LYS A 42 20.55 -8.03 3.01
C LYS A 42 19.37 -7.17 3.45
N PRO A 43 19.60 -6.11 4.23
CA PRO A 43 18.50 -5.23 4.63
C PRO A 43 18.00 -4.42 3.42
N ARG A 44 16.80 -3.92 3.56
CA ARG A 44 16.27 -2.92 2.61
C ARG A 44 17.07 -1.63 2.79
N GLU A 45 17.31 -0.96 1.67
CA GLU A 45 18.05 0.30 1.66
C GLU A 45 17.14 1.44 1.22
N ILE A 46 17.32 2.60 1.82
CA ILE A 46 16.70 3.83 1.34
C ILE A 46 17.72 4.52 0.45
N THR A 47 17.39 4.67 -0.83
CA THR A 47 18.32 5.26 -1.80
C THR A 47 18.01 6.74 -2.02
N ASP A 48 18.98 7.47 -2.58
CA ASP A 48 18.78 8.85 -2.98
C ASP A 48 18.10 8.86 -4.36
N GLY A 49 16.78 8.86 -4.35
CA GLY A 49 16.00 8.70 -5.56
C GLY A 49 15.96 7.25 -6.05
N VAL A 50 15.35 7.05 -7.20
CA VAL A 50 15.24 5.73 -7.81
C VAL A 50 16.51 5.44 -8.60
N VAL A 51 17.22 4.39 -8.20
CA VAL A 51 18.48 3.99 -8.82
C VAL A 51 18.23 2.89 -9.84
N PRO A 52 18.68 3.04 -11.10
CA PRO A 52 18.53 1.98 -12.12
C PRO A 52 19.18 0.67 -11.66
N GLY A 53 18.54 -0.44 -11.97
CA GLY A 53 19.03 -1.77 -11.63
C GLY A 53 18.65 -2.26 -10.23
N LYS A 54 18.06 -1.41 -9.40
CA LYS A 54 17.54 -1.80 -8.09
C LYS A 54 16.03 -2.07 -8.16
N ILE A 55 15.58 -2.97 -7.31
CA ILE A 55 14.16 -3.35 -7.26
C ILE A 55 13.45 -2.59 -6.15
N TYR A 56 12.35 -1.95 -6.50
CA TYR A 56 11.53 -1.17 -5.56
C TYR A 56 10.13 -1.80 -5.51
N PRO A 57 9.88 -2.72 -4.58
CA PRO A 57 8.63 -3.49 -4.58
C PRO A 57 7.38 -2.66 -4.38
N ASN A 58 7.50 -1.51 -3.72
CA ASN A 58 6.33 -0.68 -3.44
C ASN A 58 5.83 0.12 -4.65
N HIS A 59 6.60 0.18 -5.74
CA HIS A 59 6.15 0.86 -6.96
C HIS A 59 4.89 0.22 -7.55
N GLU A 60 4.83 -1.09 -7.55
CA GLU A 60 3.70 -1.84 -8.07
C GLU A 60 2.89 -2.49 -6.95
N ALA A 61 3.57 -3.02 -5.94
CA ALA A 61 2.94 -3.75 -4.84
C ALA A 61 1.97 -4.81 -5.39
N ILE A 62 0.71 -4.83 -4.97
CA ILE A 62 -0.30 -5.70 -5.56
C ILE A 62 -1.25 -4.92 -6.49
N ASP A 63 -0.86 -3.71 -6.84
CA ASP A 63 -1.56 -2.84 -7.79
C ASP A 63 -3.02 -2.58 -7.43
N PHE A 64 -3.27 -2.34 -6.16
CA PHE A 64 -4.61 -2.01 -5.66
C PHE A 64 -5.13 -0.73 -6.31
N TYR A 65 -4.24 0.17 -6.70
CA TYR A 65 -4.61 1.41 -7.39
C TYR A 65 -5.51 1.14 -8.61
N HIS A 66 -5.18 0.09 -9.38
CA HIS A 66 -5.96 -0.26 -10.57
C HIS A 66 -7.03 -1.33 -10.30
N HIS A 67 -7.01 -1.98 -9.15
CA HIS A 67 -7.87 -3.14 -8.86
C HIS A 67 -8.76 -2.94 -7.62
N TYR A 68 -8.79 -1.75 -7.03
CA TYR A 68 -9.46 -1.55 -5.75
C TYR A 68 -10.95 -1.89 -5.79
N GLU A 69 -11.64 -1.59 -6.88
CA GLU A 69 -13.08 -1.88 -6.98
C GLU A 69 -13.33 -3.38 -6.91
N GLU A 70 -12.59 -4.15 -7.68
CA GLU A 70 -12.68 -5.60 -7.74
C GLU A 70 -12.26 -6.23 -6.41
N ASP A 71 -11.15 -5.76 -5.85
CA ASP A 71 -10.61 -6.30 -4.61
C ASP A 71 -11.54 -6.03 -3.42
N ILE A 72 -12.10 -4.84 -3.32
CA ILE A 72 -13.05 -4.51 -2.26
C ILE A 72 -14.32 -5.33 -2.41
N ALA A 73 -14.79 -5.53 -3.64
CA ALA A 73 -15.96 -6.38 -3.90
C ALA A 73 -15.71 -7.82 -3.45
N LEU A 74 -14.51 -8.35 -3.69
CA LEU A 74 -14.12 -9.69 -3.24
C LEU A 74 -14.11 -9.79 -1.71
N LEU A 75 -13.57 -8.78 -1.04
CA LEU A 75 -13.56 -8.76 0.43
C LEU A 75 -14.98 -8.73 1.00
N ALA A 76 -15.86 -7.95 0.39
CA ALA A 76 -17.27 -7.92 0.79
C ALA A 76 -17.93 -9.28 0.57
N LYS A 77 -17.62 -9.93 -0.53
CA LYS A 77 -18.16 -11.27 -0.85
C LYS A 77 -17.67 -12.33 0.13
N MET A 78 -16.46 -12.16 0.69
CA MET A 78 -15.91 -13.02 1.73
C MET A 78 -16.60 -12.82 3.09
N GLY A 79 -17.43 -11.80 3.21
CA GLY A 79 -18.14 -11.50 4.45
C GLY A 79 -17.48 -10.46 5.34
N PHE A 80 -16.47 -9.76 4.86
CA PHE A 80 -15.84 -8.69 5.62
C PHE A 80 -16.84 -7.57 5.91
N LYS A 81 -16.85 -7.13 7.15
CA LYS A 81 -17.69 -6.00 7.62
C LYS A 81 -16.85 -4.78 7.95
N CYS A 82 -15.53 -4.92 7.98
CA CYS A 82 -14.60 -3.85 8.35
C CYS A 82 -13.33 -4.01 7.52
N PHE A 83 -12.81 -2.91 7.01
CA PHE A 83 -11.57 -2.90 6.26
C PHE A 83 -10.75 -1.69 6.71
N ARG A 84 -9.55 -1.94 7.21
CA ARG A 84 -8.64 -0.90 7.68
C ARG A 84 -7.47 -0.77 6.71
N THR A 85 -7.15 0.48 6.37
CA THR A 85 -5.98 0.76 5.54
C THR A 85 -5.37 2.09 5.93
N SER A 86 -4.22 2.40 5.37
CA SER A 86 -3.61 3.73 5.46
C SER A 86 -3.70 4.42 4.10
N ILE A 87 -3.43 5.70 4.09
CA ILE A 87 -3.41 6.52 2.88
C ILE A 87 -2.01 7.12 2.76
N ALA A 88 -1.36 6.94 1.60
CA ALA A 88 -0.05 7.51 1.36
C ALA A 88 -0.15 9.04 1.33
N TRP A 89 0.60 9.70 2.22
CA TRP A 89 0.56 11.15 2.36
C TRP A 89 0.81 11.88 1.02
N THR A 90 1.83 11.43 0.28
CA THR A 90 2.21 12.06 -0.99
C THR A 90 1.21 11.82 -2.12
N ARG A 91 0.21 10.96 -1.91
CA ARG A 91 -0.91 10.81 -2.84
C ARG A 91 -1.79 12.04 -2.81
N ILE A 92 -1.96 12.63 -1.63
CA ILE A 92 -2.83 13.78 -1.41
C ILE A 92 -2.01 15.08 -1.47
N PHE A 93 -0.81 15.06 -0.92
CA PHE A 93 0.09 16.20 -0.88
C PHE A 93 1.42 15.83 -1.54
N PRO A 94 1.51 15.90 -2.89
CA PRO A 94 2.70 15.43 -3.62
C PRO A 94 4.00 16.09 -3.20
N ASN A 95 3.96 17.32 -2.76
CA ASN A 95 5.15 18.06 -2.30
C ASN A 95 5.26 18.10 -0.78
N GLY A 96 4.30 17.52 -0.07
CA GLY A 96 4.37 17.32 1.36
C GLY A 96 3.62 18.31 2.22
N ASP A 97 3.38 19.50 1.73
CA ASP A 97 2.85 20.60 2.56
C ASP A 97 1.82 21.51 1.88
N GLU A 98 1.37 21.17 0.68
CA GLU A 98 0.38 22.01 0.01
C GLU A 98 -1.02 22.01 0.67
#